data_878b490bbcdf53bffe70073b5ecfab96
#
_entry.id   878b490bbcdf53bffe70073b5ecfab96
#
_cell.length_a   1.000
_cell.length_b   1.000
_cell.length_c   1.000
_cell.angle_alpha   90.00
_cell.angle_beta   90.00
_cell.angle_gamma   90.00
#
_symmetry.space_group_name_H-M   'P 1'
#
loop_
_entity.id
_entity.type
_entity.pdbx_description
1 polymer ?
#
loop_
_entity_poly.entity_id
_entity_poly.type
_entity_poly.pdbx_seq_one_letter_code
_entity_poly.pdbx_strand_id
1 'polypeptide(L)' 'MEQNNIGQKEWLNPKEVNQEFGFSVSTLAKWRMAKKHLKFSKIGKYIKYQRSDIEYFLQEHSIVEVA' A
#
# COMPACT_ATOMS: atom_id res chain seq x y z
N MET A 1 -0.64 -14.46 20.33
CA MET A 1 -0.54 -14.33 19.58
C MET A 1 -0.82 -14.47 18.78
N GLU A 2 -1.21 -14.62 18.59
CA GLU A 2 -1.29 -14.69 17.83
C GLU A 2 -1.51 -14.54 16.86
N GLN A 3 -1.83 -14.65 16.61
CA GLN A 3 -2.06 -14.58 15.77
C GLN A 3 -2.02 -14.35 14.85
N ASN A 4 -2.04 -14.68 14.78
CA ASN A 4 -2.06 -14.31 13.81
C ASN A 4 -2.46 -13.76 12.79
N ASN A 5 -2.19 -13.18 12.69
CA ASN A 5 -2.52 -12.33 11.54
C ASN A 5 -1.80 -12.77 10.32
N ILE A 6 -2.12 -13.92 9.91
CA ILE A 6 -1.47 -14.54 8.77
C ILE A 6 -1.74 -13.66 7.55
N GLY A 7 -0.67 -13.19 6.90
CA GLY A 7 -0.79 -12.39 5.71
C GLY A 7 -1.23 -10.97 5.93
N GLN A 8 -1.28 -10.55 7.19
CA GLN A 8 -1.77 -9.21 7.51
C GLN A 8 -0.72 -8.38 8.21
N LYS A 9 0.41 -8.22 7.56
CA LYS A 9 1.43 -7.35 8.08
C LYS A 9 0.96 -5.91 8.10
N GLU A 10 1.38 -5.18 9.09
CA GLU A 10 1.09 -3.75 9.16
C GLU A 10 1.93 -2.98 8.14
N TRP A 11 3.17 -3.40 7.91
CA TRP A 11 4.07 -2.72 6.99
C TRP A 11 4.37 -3.61 5.80
N LEU A 12 4.25 -3.04 4.60
CA LEU A 12 4.36 -3.79 3.36
C LEU A 12 5.41 -3.16 2.45
N ASN A 13 6.19 -4.00 1.78
CA ASN A 13 7.06 -3.50 0.73
C ASN A 13 6.25 -3.37 -0.57
N PRO A 14 6.81 -2.70 -1.61
CA PRO A 14 6.05 -2.49 -2.85
C PRO A 14 5.55 -3.77 -3.49
N LYS A 15 6.35 -4.82 -3.43
CA LYS A 15 5.95 -6.09 -4.01
C LYS A 15 4.75 -6.68 -3.28
N GLU A 16 4.76 -6.57 -1.96
CA GLU A 16 3.63 -7.06 -1.17
C GLU A 16 2.38 -6.24 -1.42
N VAL A 17 2.53 -4.93 -1.59
CA VAL A 17 1.40 -4.08 -1.94
C VAL A 17 0.81 -4.51 -3.28
N ASN A 18 1.67 -4.80 -4.25
CA ASN A 18 1.21 -5.30 -5.54
C ASN A 18 0.43 -6.60 -5.37
N GLN A 19 0.96 -7.51 -4.58
CA GLN A 19 0.33 -8.83 -4.41
C GLN A 19 -1.02 -8.74 -3.72
N GLU A 20 -1.15 -7.87 -2.73
CA GLU A 20 -2.38 -7.81 -1.95
C GLU A 20 -3.40 -6.83 -2.51
N PHE A 21 -2.95 -5.72 -3.06
CA PHE A 21 -3.85 -4.65 -3.46
C PHE A 21 -3.89 -4.42 -4.96
N GLY A 22 -2.97 -5.02 -5.70
CA GLY A 22 -3.01 -4.96 -7.14
C GLY A 22 -2.36 -3.76 -7.79
N PHE A 23 -1.77 -2.86 -7.02
CA PHE A 23 -1.05 -1.72 -7.61
C PHE A 23 0.27 -2.20 -8.19
N SER A 24 0.55 -1.84 -9.45
CA SER A 24 1.81 -2.26 -10.05
C SER A 24 2.99 -1.59 -9.36
N VAL A 25 4.11 -2.31 -9.31
CA VAL A 25 5.32 -1.79 -8.67
C VAL A 25 5.78 -0.51 -9.37
N SER A 26 5.66 -0.46 -10.69
CA SER A 26 6.07 0.73 -11.43
C SER A 26 5.16 1.92 -11.13
N THR A 27 3.86 1.69 -10.97
CA THR A 27 2.94 2.76 -10.58
C THR A 27 3.28 3.29 -9.20
N LEU A 28 3.55 2.39 -8.27
CA LEU A 28 3.94 2.79 -6.92
C LEU A 28 5.22 3.63 -6.96
N ALA A 29 6.18 3.24 -7.79
CA ALA A 29 7.42 4.00 -7.91
C ALA A 29 7.17 5.41 -8.46
N LYS A 30 6.30 5.53 -9.45
CA LYS A 30 5.95 6.83 -10.01
C LYS A 30 5.28 7.70 -8.97
N TRP A 31 4.38 7.13 -8.19
CA TRP A 31 3.70 7.86 -7.14
C TRP A 31 4.69 8.37 -6.08
N ARG A 32 5.68 7.53 -5.74
CA ARG A 32 6.70 7.94 -4.78
C ARG A 32 7.52 9.12 -5.31
N MET A 33 7.89 9.06 -6.59
CA MET A 33 8.66 10.14 -7.18
C MET A 33 7.87 11.43 -7.23
N ALA A 34 6.58 11.33 -7.48
CA ALA A 34 5.71 12.49 -7.51
C ALA A 34 5.25 12.91 -6.11
N LYS A 35 5.49 12.09 -5.11
CA LYS A 35 5.05 12.30 -3.73
C LYS A 35 3.55 12.51 -3.65
N LYS A 36 2.84 11.63 -4.34
CA LYS A 36 1.39 11.68 -4.43
C LYS A 36 0.78 10.36 -4.03
N HIS A 37 -0.47 10.43 -3.67
CA HIS A 37 -1.35 9.30 -3.41
C HIS A 37 -1.02 8.58 -2.12
N LEU A 38 -0.18 7.56 -2.15
CA LEU A 38 0.08 6.76 -0.96
C LEU A 38 1.26 7.30 -0.16
N LYS A 39 1.08 7.37 1.14
CA LYS A 39 2.18 7.66 2.04
C LYS A 39 3.13 6.48 2.08
N PHE A 40 4.39 6.76 2.25
CA PHE A 40 5.38 5.70 2.37
C PHE A 40 6.49 6.15 3.29
N SER A 41 7.21 5.17 3.83
CA SER A 41 8.39 5.43 4.64
C SER A 41 9.60 4.86 3.94
N LYS A 42 10.69 5.61 3.96
CA LYS A 42 11.94 5.14 3.39
C LYS A 42 12.93 4.92 4.50
N ILE A 43 13.31 3.68 4.70
CA ILE A 43 14.25 3.30 5.75
C ILE A 43 15.48 2.73 5.07
N GLY A 44 16.54 3.56 5.00
CA GLY A 44 17.70 3.19 4.21
C GLY A 44 17.29 3.05 2.76
N LYS A 45 17.49 1.89 2.19
CA LYS A 45 17.09 1.61 0.81
C LYS A 45 15.75 0.92 0.71
N TYR A 46 15.09 0.71 1.84
CA TYR A 46 13.83 -0.02 1.86
C TYR A 46 12.65 0.93 1.85
N ILE A 47 11.64 0.58 1.07
CA ILE A 47 10.40 1.33 1.02
C ILE A 47 9.34 0.51 1.74
N LYS A 48 8.61 1.17 2.63
CA LYS A 48 7.54 0.50 3.38
C LYS A 48 6.27 1.33 3.31
N TYR A 49 5.16 0.64 3.16
CA TYR A 49 3.82 1.22 3.18
C TYR A 49 3.08 0.69 4.38
N GLN A 50 2.38 1.56 5.07
CA GLN A 50 1.55 1.12 6.18
C GLN A 50 0.21 0.65 5.63
N ARG A 51 -0.23 -0.52 6.06
CA ARG A 51 -1.47 -1.11 5.56
C ARG A 51 -2.65 -0.17 5.75
N SER A 52 -2.74 0.46 6.91
CA SER A 52 -3.86 1.35 7.18
C SER A 52 -3.89 2.54 6.23
N ASP A 53 -2.74 3.04 5.82
CA ASP A 53 -2.69 4.12 4.85
C ASP A 53 -3.20 3.69 3.49
N ILE A 54 -2.89 2.46 3.09
CA ILE A 54 -3.38 1.93 1.82
C ILE A 54 -4.89 1.77 1.87
N GLU A 55 -5.40 1.24 2.96
CA GLU A 55 -6.84 1.04 3.11
C GLU A 55 -7.57 2.37 3.11
N TYR A 56 -7.00 3.37 3.78
CA TYR A 56 -7.58 4.69 3.79
C TYR A 56 -7.61 5.31 2.39
N PHE A 57 -6.51 5.15 1.65
CA PHE A 57 -6.44 5.64 0.28
C PHE A 57 -7.53 5.02 -0.58
N LEU A 58 -7.74 3.71 -0.44
CA LEU A 58 -8.75 3.03 -1.21
C LEU A 58 -10.14 3.54 -0.88
N GLN A 59 -10.41 3.81 0.40
CA GLN A 59 -11.69 4.36 0.80
C GLN A 59 -11.92 5.74 0.22
N GLU A 60 -10.89 6.57 0.25
CA GLU A 60 -11.03 7.97 -0.16
C GLU A 60 -11.10 8.14 -1.66
N HIS A 61 -10.51 7.22 -2.42
CA HIS A 61 -10.39 7.39 -3.86
C HIS A 61 -11.16 6.36 -4.66
N SER A 62 -11.93 5.50 -3.99
CA SER A 62 -12.69 4.51 -4.72
C SER A 62 -14.05 5.09 -5.13
N ILE A 63 -14.48 4.65 -6.29
CA ILE A 63 -15.81 4.97 -6.78
C ILE A 63 -16.64 3.71 -6.67
N VAL A 64 -17.68 3.77 -5.86
CA VAL A 64 -18.57 2.62 -5.71
C VAL A 64 -19.66 2.72 -6.76
N GLU A 65 -19.67 1.79 -7.68
CA GLU A 65 -20.68 1.75 -8.72
C GLU A 65 -21.72 0.71 -8.36
N VAL A 66 -22.95 1.15 -8.37
CA VAL A 66 -24.08 0.27 -8.08
C VAL A 66 -24.74 -0.07 -9.40
N ALA A 67 -24.66 -1.33 -9.75
CA ALA A 67 -25.26 -1.77 -11.02
C ALA A 67 -26.75 -2.03 -10.85
#